data_62448e63b38d4c303b2a4268e22732b4
#
_entry.id   62448e63b38d4c303b2a4268e22732b4
#
_cell.length_a   1.000
_cell.length_b   1.000
_cell.length_c   1.000
_cell.angle_alpha   90.00
_cell.angle_beta   90.00
_cell.angle_gamma   90.00
#
_symmetry.space_group_name_H-M   'P 1'
#
loop_
_entity.id
_entity.type
_entity.pdbx_description
1 polymer ?
#
loop_
_entity_poly.entity_id
_entity_poly.type
_entity_poly.pdbx_seq_one_letter_code
_entity_poly.pdbx_strand_id
1 'polypeptide(L)'
;MDGVRFLQILLLFIPVAVAVYLIRLSRTLSLEKRLADFAITSVKDHDISFFDKFGFYVGKFVRLVAKGCKRSVLLRKYGLKYERFIPIDARNNKDGTYYVAIKILFSFVVLLLGIITLIIHFQEFDGMILLVILILAFFLPDIFLNIRFNQKRKRIEEDLLKAIIIMNNAFGSGKNIMQAIQIVKTELDGPIQDEFEKIYLDISYGLSLDVVFKRFYERVKIEDAKYITSSLTLLNKTGGDIIKVFSRLEKSILDKKNLRNELYSLTSSSRFVFRFLSILPFIFVLIIFLLNPSDFTPLFASPIGIMVFVFIIILYILYIIVIRRVLEVKI
;
A
#
# COMPACT_ATOMS: atom_id res chain seq x y z
N MET A 1 15.23 -36.33 4.48
CA MET A 1 15.73 -34.91 4.39
C MET A 1 14.76 -33.98 3.69
N ASP A 2 13.97 -34.40 2.72
CA ASP A 2 13.17 -33.51 1.89
C ASP A 2 11.86 -33.03 2.54
N GLY A 3 11.25 -33.87 3.41
CA GLY A 3 9.98 -33.51 4.08
C GLY A 3 10.11 -32.39 5.10
N VAL A 4 11.22 -32.28 5.81
CA VAL A 4 11.47 -31.24 6.83
C VAL A 4 11.74 -29.89 6.15
N ARG A 5 12.51 -29.88 5.08
CA ARG A 5 12.75 -28.67 4.27
C ARG A 5 11.47 -28.17 3.61
N PHE A 6 10.64 -29.10 3.13
CA PHE A 6 9.31 -28.74 2.59
C PHE A 6 8.40 -28.13 3.65
N LEU A 7 8.40 -28.68 4.86
CA LEU A 7 7.64 -28.14 6.00
C LEU A 7 8.14 -26.75 6.43
N GLN A 8 9.47 -26.53 6.41
CA GLN A 8 10.08 -25.23 6.69
C GLN A 8 9.68 -24.19 5.65
N ILE A 9 9.65 -24.56 4.37
CA ILE A 9 9.19 -23.70 3.28
C ILE A 9 7.68 -23.40 3.43
N LEU A 10 6.88 -24.41 3.76
CA LEU A 10 5.43 -24.25 3.99
C LEU A 10 5.14 -23.31 5.17
N LEU A 11 5.93 -23.41 6.25
CA LEU A 11 5.85 -22.50 7.41
C LEU A 11 6.20 -21.06 7.05
N LEU A 12 6.97 -20.81 5.99
CA LEU A 12 7.23 -19.47 5.45
C LEU A 12 5.96 -18.82 4.85
N PHE A 13 5.02 -19.61 4.36
CA PHE A 13 3.77 -19.09 3.78
C PHE A 13 2.71 -18.75 4.84
N ILE A 14 2.72 -19.42 5.99
CA ILE A 14 1.75 -19.18 7.07
C ILE A 14 1.81 -17.73 7.59
N PRO A 15 2.98 -17.15 7.92
CA PRO A 15 3.07 -15.75 8.34
C PRO A 15 2.59 -14.78 7.28
N VAL A 16 2.85 -15.06 6.00
CA VAL A 16 2.37 -14.22 4.90
C VAL A 16 0.84 -14.26 4.81
N ALA A 17 0.24 -15.44 4.90
CA ALA A 17 -1.21 -15.62 4.91
C ALA A 17 -1.86 -14.92 6.13
N VAL A 18 -1.27 -15.07 7.32
CA VAL A 18 -1.72 -14.41 8.55
C VAL A 18 -1.59 -12.89 8.45
N ALA A 19 -0.50 -12.36 7.89
CA ALA A 19 -0.34 -10.92 7.68
C ALA A 19 -1.38 -10.36 6.73
N VAL A 20 -1.62 -11.03 5.60
CA VAL A 20 -2.65 -10.64 4.63
C VAL A 20 -4.03 -10.71 5.27
N TYR A 21 -4.31 -11.75 6.06
CA TYR A 21 -5.57 -11.91 6.78
C TYR A 21 -5.78 -10.82 7.84
N LEU A 22 -4.79 -10.53 8.70
CA LEU A 22 -4.87 -9.49 9.72
C LEU A 22 -5.09 -8.09 9.13
N ILE A 23 -4.47 -7.81 7.98
CA ILE A 23 -4.66 -6.53 7.29
C ILE A 23 -6.05 -6.46 6.62
N ARG A 24 -6.56 -7.58 6.10
CA ARG A 24 -7.93 -7.67 5.56
C ARG A 24 -8.97 -7.47 6.65
N LEU A 25 -8.77 -8.11 7.80
CA LEU A 25 -9.62 -8.03 8.98
C LEU A 25 -9.68 -6.61 9.57
N SER A 26 -8.56 -5.87 9.56
CA SER A 26 -8.54 -4.47 10.03
C SER A 26 -9.41 -3.53 9.18
N ARG A 27 -9.80 -3.93 7.96
CA ARG A 27 -10.68 -3.18 7.06
C ARG A 27 -12.16 -3.45 7.30
N THR A 28 -12.56 -4.71 7.43
CA THR A 28 -13.96 -5.08 7.67
C THR A 28 -14.47 -4.45 8.96
N LEU A 29 -13.71 -4.52 10.03
CA LEU A 29 -14.06 -3.91 11.31
C LEU A 29 -14.22 -2.37 11.28
N SER A 30 -13.59 -1.68 10.32
CA SER A 30 -13.73 -0.22 10.18
C SER A 30 -14.99 0.18 9.41
N LEU A 31 -15.47 -0.66 8.50
CA LEU A 31 -16.68 -0.43 7.72
C LEU A 31 -17.95 -0.79 8.54
N GLU A 32 -17.94 -1.94 9.22
CA GLU A 32 -19.08 -2.37 10.05
C GLU A 32 -19.35 -1.41 11.21
N LYS A 33 -18.28 -0.86 11.82
CA LYS A 33 -18.46 0.13 12.89
C LYS A 33 -19.03 1.45 12.38
N ARG A 34 -18.75 1.85 11.16
CA ARG A 34 -19.38 3.02 10.51
C ARG A 34 -20.84 2.75 10.18
N LEU A 35 -21.17 1.54 9.73
CA LEU A 35 -22.56 1.15 9.46
C LEU A 35 -23.36 1.01 10.75
N ALA A 36 -22.78 0.49 11.83
CA ALA A 36 -23.42 0.38 13.13
C ALA A 36 -23.67 1.74 13.82
N ASP A 37 -22.77 2.71 13.63
CA ASP A 37 -22.94 4.07 14.16
C ASP A 37 -24.03 4.88 13.40
N PHE A 38 -24.40 4.46 12.18
CA PHE A 38 -25.47 5.07 11.38
C PHE A 38 -26.80 4.29 11.41
N ALA A 39 -26.80 3.02 11.81
CA ALA A 39 -28.00 2.20 11.91
C ALA A 39 -28.65 2.33 13.28
N ILE A 40 -29.49 3.34 13.45
CA ILE A 40 -30.37 3.50 14.64
C ILE A 40 -31.54 2.50 14.61
N THR A 41 -31.70 1.70 13.58
CA THR A 41 -32.85 0.78 13.47
C THR A 41 -32.45 -0.62 13.02
N SER A 42 -32.86 -1.59 13.82
CA SER A 42 -32.88 -3.04 13.58
C SER A 42 -31.52 -3.74 13.44
N VAL A 43 -30.93 -4.06 14.58
CA VAL A 43 -30.03 -5.20 14.70
C VAL A 43 -30.85 -6.46 14.49
N LYS A 44 -30.88 -7.01 13.26
CA LYS A 44 -31.12 -8.42 13.05
C LYS A 44 -29.87 -9.15 13.56
N ASP A 45 -30.06 -10.10 14.47
CA ASP A 45 -29.04 -11.06 14.90
C ASP A 45 -28.48 -11.79 13.65
N HIS A 46 -27.41 -11.23 13.10
CA HIS A 46 -26.54 -11.97 12.21
C HIS A 46 -25.57 -12.75 13.10
N ASP A 47 -25.60 -14.06 13.00
CA ASP A 47 -24.60 -14.95 13.59
C ASP A 47 -23.20 -14.39 13.30
N ILE A 48 -22.60 -13.79 14.35
CA ILE A 48 -21.26 -13.22 14.27
C ILE A 48 -20.33 -14.39 14.02
N SER A 49 -19.78 -14.49 12.82
CA SER A 49 -18.85 -15.55 12.42
C SER A 49 -17.72 -15.66 13.45
N PHE A 50 -17.27 -16.90 13.74
CA PHE A 50 -16.11 -17.16 14.59
C PHE A 50 -14.90 -16.26 14.25
N PHE A 51 -14.72 -16.00 12.96
CA PHE A 51 -13.66 -15.13 12.44
C PHE A 51 -13.82 -13.66 12.86
N ASP A 52 -15.03 -13.16 13.02
CA ASP A 52 -15.29 -11.78 13.45
C ASP A 52 -15.02 -11.61 14.95
N LYS A 53 -15.40 -12.60 15.76
CA LYS A 53 -15.05 -12.64 17.20
C LYS A 53 -13.54 -12.69 17.39
N PHE A 54 -12.84 -13.55 16.64
CA PHE A 54 -11.38 -13.64 16.68
C PHE A 54 -10.73 -12.31 16.29
N GLY A 55 -11.21 -11.67 15.22
CA GLY A 55 -10.74 -10.37 14.80
C GLY A 55 -10.92 -9.26 15.83
N PHE A 56 -12.02 -9.28 16.55
CA PHE A 56 -12.27 -8.33 17.64
C PHE A 56 -11.26 -8.49 18.78
N TYR A 57 -10.97 -9.72 19.21
CA TYR A 57 -9.97 -10.00 20.25
C TYR A 57 -8.55 -9.62 19.80
N VAL A 58 -8.17 -9.98 18.58
CA VAL A 58 -6.88 -9.57 18.01
C VAL A 58 -6.76 -8.04 17.94
N GLY A 59 -7.82 -7.35 17.50
CA GLY A 59 -7.83 -5.88 17.46
C GLY A 59 -7.74 -5.23 18.84
N LYS A 60 -8.31 -5.86 19.89
CA LYS A 60 -8.19 -5.41 21.28
C LYS A 60 -6.76 -5.62 21.79
N PHE A 61 -6.15 -6.75 21.48
CA PHE A 61 -4.78 -7.06 21.87
C PHE A 61 -3.76 -6.13 21.16
N VAL A 62 -3.92 -5.89 19.86
CA VAL A 62 -3.10 -4.92 19.12
C VAL A 62 -3.18 -3.53 19.75
N ARG A 63 -4.37 -3.09 20.19
CA ARG A 63 -4.55 -1.80 20.88
C ARG A 63 -3.81 -1.73 22.21
N LEU A 64 -3.82 -2.83 22.97
CA LEU A 64 -3.06 -2.90 24.23
C LEU A 64 -1.54 -2.76 23.99
N VAL A 65 -1.00 -3.50 23.01
CA VAL A 65 0.40 -3.40 22.64
C VAL A 65 0.74 -2.01 22.08
N ALA A 66 -0.13 -1.41 21.27
CA ALA A 66 0.04 -0.05 20.77
C ALA A 66 0.10 0.99 21.90
N LYS A 67 -0.71 0.79 22.96
CA LYS A 67 -0.67 1.64 24.16
C LYS A 67 0.66 1.52 24.91
N GLY A 68 1.26 0.33 24.94
CA GLY A 68 2.62 0.10 25.44
C GLY A 68 3.67 0.79 24.55
N CYS A 69 3.56 0.68 23.24
CA CYS A 69 4.48 1.32 22.29
C CYS A 69 4.47 2.86 22.39
N LYS A 70 3.33 3.47 22.76
CA LYS A 70 3.25 4.93 22.99
C LYS A 70 4.11 5.43 24.14
N ARG A 71 4.38 4.58 25.15
CA ARG A 71 5.22 4.94 26.30
C ARG A 71 6.69 5.04 25.93
N SER A 72 7.16 4.32 24.91
CA SER A 72 8.54 4.36 24.45
C SER A 72 8.73 5.50 23.44
N VAL A 73 9.69 6.40 23.72
CA VAL A 73 10.01 7.54 22.84
C VAL A 73 10.49 7.07 21.47
N LEU A 74 11.31 5.99 21.43
CA LEU A 74 11.84 5.43 20.19
C LEU A 74 10.73 4.83 19.31
N LEU A 75 9.84 4.03 19.90
CA LEU A 75 8.72 3.40 19.14
C LEU A 75 7.69 4.44 18.69
N ARG A 76 7.48 5.51 19.47
CA ARG A 76 6.64 6.63 19.08
C ARG A 76 7.24 7.39 17.90
N LYS A 77 8.55 7.68 17.92
CA LYS A 77 9.25 8.34 16.80
C LYS A 77 9.21 7.47 15.54
N TYR A 78 9.39 6.17 15.69
CA TYR A 78 9.25 5.22 14.59
C TYR A 78 7.82 5.16 14.06
N GLY A 79 6.82 5.27 14.93
CA GLY A 79 5.39 5.33 14.58
C GLY A 79 5.03 6.52 13.66
N LEU A 80 5.71 7.68 13.79
CA LEU A 80 5.48 8.84 12.92
C LEU A 80 5.67 8.52 11.44
N LYS A 81 6.58 7.59 11.10
CA LYS A 81 6.77 7.12 9.72
C LYS A 81 5.49 6.51 9.12
N TYR A 82 4.64 5.91 9.96
CA TYR A 82 3.41 5.24 9.53
C TYR A 82 2.19 6.15 9.51
N GLU A 83 2.28 7.38 10.03
CA GLU A 83 1.19 8.35 10.01
C GLU A 83 0.73 8.68 8.59
N ARG A 84 1.62 8.58 7.60
CA ARG A 84 1.29 8.78 6.18
C ARG A 84 0.28 7.76 5.64
N PHE A 85 0.18 6.58 6.27
CA PHE A 85 -0.75 5.51 5.86
C PHE A 85 -2.11 5.59 6.54
N ILE A 86 -2.25 6.51 7.51
CA ILE A 86 -3.46 6.67 8.29
C ILE A 86 -4.28 7.79 7.68
N PRO A 87 -5.55 7.54 7.32
CA PRO A 87 -6.48 8.60 6.94
C PRO A 87 -6.64 9.59 8.10
N ILE A 88 -6.71 10.89 7.78
CA ILE A 88 -6.83 11.96 8.78
C ILE A 88 -8.05 11.74 9.68
N ASP A 89 -9.15 11.24 9.12
CA ASP A 89 -10.40 10.94 9.83
C ASP A 89 -10.27 9.80 10.84
N ALA A 90 -9.30 8.90 10.64
CA ALA A 90 -9.04 7.77 11.53
C ALA A 90 -7.98 8.07 12.61
N ARG A 91 -7.37 9.27 12.58
CA ARG A 91 -6.28 9.67 13.49
C ARG A 91 -6.66 9.67 14.97
N ASN A 92 -7.92 9.91 15.29
CA ASN A 92 -8.42 9.87 16.67
C ASN A 92 -8.39 8.46 17.29
N ASN A 93 -8.40 7.40 16.45
CA ASN A 93 -8.52 6.02 16.93
C ASN A 93 -7.32 5.12 16.57
N LYS A 94 -6.49 5.52 15.59
CA LYS A 94 -5.33 4.74 15.11
C LYS A 94 -4.15 5.67 14.86
N ASP A 95 -3.20 5.69 15.79
CA ASP A 95 -1.93 6.39 15.58
C ASP A 95 -0.95 5.49 14.83
N GLY A 96 0.15 6.07 14.32
CA GLY A 96 1.23 5.29 13.70
C GLY A 96 1.78 4.16 14.58
N THR A 97 1.69 4.29 15.91
CA THR A 97 2.06 3.25 16.87
C THR A 97 1.20 1.98 16.76
N TYR A 98 -0.02 2.06 16.22
CA TYR A 98 -0.87 0.90 15.95
C TYR A 98 -0.24 -0.04 14.90
N TYR A 99 0.34 0.52 13.85
CA TYR A 99 1.05 -0.27 12.82
C TYR A 99 2.37 -0.83 13.35
N VAL A 100 3.07 -0.09 14.21
CA VAL A 100 4.26 -0.62 14.90
C VAL A 100 3.89 -1.80 15.79
N ALA A 101 2.77 -1.74 16.50
CA ALA A 101 2.28 -2.84 17.32
C ALA A 101 1.94 -4.08 16.48
N ILE A 102 1.27 -3.92 15.33
CA ILE A 102 1.01 -5.02 14.39
C ILE A 102 2.32 -5.67 13.95
N LYS A 103 3.31 -4.86 13.59
CA LYS A 103 4.61 -5.33 13.13
C LYS A 103 5.35 -6.14 14.20
N ILE A 104 5.38 -5.64 15.44
CA ILE A 104 5.99 -6.33 16.57
C ILE A 104 5.27 -7.65 16.85
N LEU A 105 3.94 -7.64 16.89
CA LEU A 105 3.14 -8.85 17.11
C LEU A 105 3.36 -9.89 16.01
N PHE A 106 3.40 -9.44 14.76
CA PHE A 106 3.66 -10.31 13.63
C PHE A 106 5.04 -10.97 13.71
N SER A 107 6.10 -10.17 13.98
CA SER A 107 7.46 -10.65 14.22
C SER A 107 7.52 -11.64 15.40
N PHE A 108 6.78 -11.37 16.47
CA PHE A 108 6.73 -12.22 17.65
C PHE A 108 6.05 -13.57 17.35
N VAL A 109 4.95 -13.57 16.60
CA VAL A 109 4.28 -14.82 16.16
C VAL A 109 5.21 -15.67 15.29
N VAL A 110 5.94 -15.04 14.36
CA VAL A 110 6.91 -15.75 13.51
C VAL A 110 8.05 -16.34 14.35
N LEU A 111 8.52 -15.60 15.35
CA LEU A 111 9.56 -16.08 16.27
C LEU A 111 9.06 -17.28 17.09
N LEU A 112 7.85 -17.23 17.62
CA LEU A 112 7.26 -18.36 18.35
C LEU A 112 7.14 -19.62 17.47
N LEU A 113 6.66 -19.46 16.24
CA LEU A 113 6.57 -20.57 15.27
C LEU A 113 7.96 -21.12 14.95
N GLY A 114 8.98 -20.26 14.82
CA GLY A 114 10.37 -20.67 14.63
C GLY A 114 10.93 -21.46 15.82
N ILE A 115 10.62 -21.04 17.05
CA ILE A 115 11.03 -21.78 18.26
C ILE A 115 10.33 -23.14 18.35
N ILE A 116 9.05 -23.22 18.00
CA ILE A 116 8.31 -24.48 17.99
C ILE A 116 8.94 -25.46 17.00
N THR A 117 9.30 -25.00 15.79
CA THR A 117 9.99 -25.85 14.81
C THR A 117 11.37 -26.29 15.29
N LEU A 118 12.11 -25.42 16.00
CA LEU A 118 13.39 -25.75 16.60
C LEU A 118 13.24 -26.85 17.67
N ILE A 119 12.21 -26.81 18.50
CA ILE A 119 11.96 -27.81 19.53
C ILE A 119 11.60 -29.18 18.90
N ILE A 120 10.82 -29.17 17.82
CA ILE A 120 10.36 -30.40 17.14
C ILE A 120 11.52 -31.07 16.35
N HIS A 121 12.42 -30.27 15.75
CA HIS A 121 13.45 -30.73 14.80
C HIS A 121 14.85 -30.27 15.23
N PHE A 122 15.22 -30.53 16.47
CA PHE A 122 16.46 -30.04 17.10
C PHE A 122 17.77 -30.42 16.35
N GLN A 123 17.82 -31.53 15.65
CA GLN A 123 19.03 -32.01 14.95
C GLN A 123 19.22 -31.49 13.52
N GLU A 124 18.17 -30.95 12.89
CA GLU A 124 18.21 -30.51 11.48
C GLU A 124 17.96 -29.00 11.30
N PHE A 125 17.94 -28.27 12.41
CA PHE A 125 17.55 -26.86 12.36
C PHE A 125 18.77 -25.95 12.14
N ASP A 126 18.73 -25.21 11.02
CA ASP A 126 19.72 -24.18 10.74
C ASP A 126 19.28 -22.82 11.31
N GLY A 127 19.98 -22.36 12.36
CA GLY A 127 19.70 -21.08 13.01
C GLY A 127 19.83 -19.88 12.08
N MET A 128 20.60 -20.01 10.99
CA MET A 128 20.73 -18.96 9.98
C MET A 128 19.43 -18.76 9.20
N ILE A 129 18.71 -19.83 8.91
CA ILE A 129 17.40 -19.78 8.24
C ILE A 129 16.38 -19.05 9.13
N LEU A 130 16.36 -19.34 10.43
CA LEU A 130 15.48 -18.63 11.39
C LEU A 130 15.75 -17.12 11.41
N LEU A 131 17.02 -16.72 11.42
CA LEU A 131 17.40 -15.32 11.41
C LEU A 131 16.93 -14.62 10.12
N VAL A 132 17.09 -15.25 8.96
CA VAL A 132 16.60 -14.73 7.68
C VAL A 132 15.07 -14.59 7.69
N ILE A 133 14.35 -15.60 8.19
CA ILE A 133 12.88 -15.58 8.31
C ILE A 133 12.43 -14.42 9.20
N LEU A 134 13.10 -14.19 10.33
CA LEU A 134 12.79 -13.11 11.26
C LEU A 134 12.99 -11.73 10.62
N ILE A 135 14.07 -11.55 9.88
CA ILE A 135 14.34 -10.30 9.14
C ILE A 135 13.25 -10.08 8.09
N LEU A 136 12.92 -11.09 7.30
CA LEU A 136 11.85 -11.01 6.30
C LEU A 136 10.50 -10.69 6.95
N ALA A 137 10.15 -11.36 8.05
CA ALA A 137 8.91 -11.11 8.79
C ALA A 137 8.82 -9.66 9.31
N PHE A 138 9.94 -9.08 9.68
CA PHE A 138 9.99 -7.70 10.14
C PHE A 138 9.75 -6.68 9.01
N PHE A 139 10.21 -6.93 7.79
CA PHE A 139 10.06 -6.02 6.65
C PHE A 139 8.79 -6.25 5.83
N LEU A 140 8.23 -7.45 5.82
CA LEU A 140 7.04 -7.82 5.04
C LEU A 140 5.83 -6.90 5.27
N PRO A 141 5.44 -6.54 6.51
CA PRO A 141 4.31 -5.64 6.75
C PRO A 141 4.52 -4.25 6.14
N ASP A 142 5.76 -3.73 6.14
CA ASP A 142 6.09 -2.43 5.56
C ASP A 142 5.92 -2.42 4.05
N ILE A 143 6.42 -3.46 3.39
CA ILE A 143 6.31 -3.63 1.94
C ILE A 143 4.83 -3.70 1.55
N PHE A 144 4.04 -4.50 2.27
CA PHE A 144 2.62 -4.68 1.98
C PHE A 144 1.82 -3.38 2.17
N LEU A 145 2.04 -2.66 3.28
CA LEU A 145 1.40 -1.37 3.53
C LEU A 145 1.74 -0.34 2.44
N ASN A 146 3.01 -0.28 2.04
CA ASN A 146 3.47 0.64 1.00
C ASN A 146 2.84 0.32 -0.37
N ILE A 147 2.79 -0.96 -0.73
CA ILE A 147 2.13 -1.42 -1.98
C ILE A 147 0.65 -1.03 -1.96
N ARG A 148 -0.07 -1.31 -0.86
CA ARG A 148 -1.50 -0.98 -0.73
C ARG A 148 -1.76 0.52 -0.77
N PHE A 149 -0.93 1.32 -0.10
CA PHE A 149 -1.04 2.77 -0.12
C PHE A 149 -0.82 3.32 -1.52
N ASN A 150 0.23 2.86 -2.21
CA ASN A 150 0.53 3.29 -3.57
C ASN A 150 -0.57 2.85 -4.56
N GLN A 151 -1.11 1.64 -4.43
CA GLN A 151 -2.23 1.16 -5.25
C GLN A 151 -3.49 2.01 -5.05
N LYS A 152 -3.84 2.34 -3.78
CA LYS A 152 -4.98 3.22 -3.50
C LYS A 152 -4.78 4.60 -4.13
N ARG A 153 -3.58 5.17 -3.94
CA ARG A 153 -3.22 6.48 -4.48
C ARG A 153 -3.28 6.50 -6.01
N LYS A 154 -2.74 5.47 -6.66
CA LYS A 154 -2.77 5.33 -8.11
C LYS A 154 -4.19 5.23 -8.65
N ARG A 155 -5.07 4.46 -8.02
CA ARG A 155 -6.49 4.39 -8.38
C ARG A 155 -7.18 5.74 -8.27
N ILE A 156 -6.95 6.49 -7.18
CA ILE A 156 -7.49 7.85 -7.02
C ILE A 156 -6.98 8.75 -8.15
N GLU A 157 -5.68 8.69 -8.51
CA GLU A 157 -5.09 9.49 -9.59
C GLU A 157 -5.73 9.16 -10.96
N GLU A 158 -5.94 7.88 -11.26
CA GLU A 158 -6.58 7.43 -12.50
C GLU A 158 -8.06 7.86 -12.60
N ASP A 159 -8.79 7.77 -11.50
CA ASP A 159 -10.22 8.08 -11.44
C ASP A 159 -10.51 9.58 -11.24
N LEU A 160 -9.51 10.37 -10.79
CA LEU A 160 -9.67 11.82 -10.60
C LEU A 160 -9.95 12.53 -11.93
N LEU A 161 -9.32 12.10 -13.02
CA LEU A 161 -9.63 12.64 -14.36
C LEU A 161 -11.08 12.38 -14.73
N LYS A 162 -11.59 11.15 -14.47
CA LYS A 162 -13.00 10.82 -14.73
C LYS A 162 -13.93 11.71 -13.90
N ALA A 163 -13.59 11.91 -12.61
CA ALA A 163 -14.36 12.79 -11.74
C ALA A 163 -14.44 14.22 -12.28
N ILE A 164 -13.32 14.77 -12.79
CA ILE A 164 -13.28 16.11 -13.36
C ILE A 164 -14.10 16.20 -14.64
N ILE A 165 -14.05 15.18 -15.52
CA ILE A 165 -14.87 15.10 -16.75
C ILE A 165 -16.36 15.10 -16.37
N ILE A 166 -16.77 14.28 -15.40
CA ILE A 166 -18.16 14.22 -14.92
C ILE A 166 -18.60 15.58 -14.38
N MET A 167 -17.76 16.23 -13.56
CA MET A 167 -18.05 17.55 -13.03
C MET A 167 -18.19 18.60 -14.16
N ASN A 168 -17.28 18.59 -15.13
CA ASN A 168 -17.31 19.54 -16.24
C ASN A 168 -18.59 19.36 -17.11
N ASN A 169 -18.98 18.11 -17.39
CA ASN A 169 -20.24 17.79 -18.06
C ASN A 169 -21.46 18.25 -17.25
N ALA A 170 -21.44 18.08 -15.94
CA ALA A 170 -22.50 18.58 -15.06
C ALA A 170 -22.61 20.11 -15.10
N PHE A 171 -21.48 20.81 -15.07
CA PHE A 171 -21.46 22.27 -15.22
C PHE A 171 -21.97 22.72 -16.60
N GLY A 172 -21.57 22.02 -17.67
CA GLY A 172 -22.09 22.28 -19.02
C GLY A 172 -23.61 22.09 -19.14
N SER A 173 -24.18 21.24 -18.28
CA SER A 173 -25.64 21.04 -18.15
C SER A 173 -26.32 22.00 -17.17
N GLY A 174 -25.63 23.04 -16.71
CA GLY A 174 -26.16 24.04 -15.78
C GLY A 174 -26.28 23.61 -14.32
N LYS A 175 -25.67 22.48 -13.93
CA LYS A 175 -25.68 22.00 -12.53
C LYS A 175 -24.70 22.82 -11.68
N ASN A 176 -25.06 23.01 -10.42
CA ASN A 176 -24.16 23.64 -9.45
C ASN A 176 -23.08 22.65 -8.95
N ILE A 177 -22.09 23.17 -8.24
CA ILE A 177 -20.93 22.35 -7.78
C ILE A 177 -21.35 21.22 -6.85
N MET A 178 -22.33 21.43 -5.98
CA MET A 178 -22.82 20.41 -5.05
C MET A 178 -23.47 19.25 -5.82
N GLN A 179 -24.29 19.55 -6.84
CA GLN A 179 -24.91 18.56 -7.72
C GLN A 179 -23.84 17.81 -8.54
N ALA A 180 -22.82 18.51 -9.05
CA ALA A 180 -21.72 17.89 -9.77
C ALA A 180 -20.95 16.90 -8.89
N ILE A 181 -20.61 17.27 -7.66
CA ILE A 181 -19.96 16.39 -6.69
C ILE A 181 -20.83 15.18 -6.33
N GLN A 182 -22.14 15.39 -6.19
CA GLN A 182 -23.08 14.30 -5.93
C GLN A 182 -23.13 13.31 -7.09
N ILE A 183 -23.09 13.76 -8.33
CA ILE A 183 -23.05 12.89 -9.51
C ILE A 183 -21.75 12.05 -9.49
N VAL A 184 -20.60 12.69 -9.25
CA VAL A 184 -19.33 11.96 -9.14
C VAL A 184 -19.38 10.87 -8.07
N LYS A 185 -19.96 11.18 -6.90
CA LYS A 185 -20.14 10.21 -5.80
C LYS A 185 -21.03 9.04 -6.20
N THR A 186 -22.02 9.24 -7.08
CA THR A 186 -22.95 8.17 -7.50
C THR A 186 -22.46 7.38 -8.70
N GLU A 187 -21.67 7.99 -9.60
CA GLU A 187 -21.21 7.36 -10.84
C GLU A 187 -19.85 6.66 -10.70
N LEU A 188 -19.04 7.05 -9.73
CA LEU A 188 -17.72 6.46 -9.52
C LEU A 188 -17.71 5.58 -8.27
N ASP A 189 -16.96 4.46 -8.37
CA ASP A 189 -16.77 3.50 -7.30
C ASP A 189 -15.37 3.56 -6.70
N GLY A 190 -15.22 2.94 -5.52
CA GLY A 190 -13.92 2.71 -4.90
C GLY A 190 -13.32 3.92 -4.17
N PRO A 191 -11.98 4.05 -4.12
CA PRO A 191 -11.36 5.05 -3.26
C PRO A 191 -11.67 6.51 -3.60
N ILE A 192 -12.01 6.81 -4.87
CA ILE A 192 -12.37 8.15 -5.31
C ILE A 192 -13.78 8.51 -4.80
N GLN A 193 -14.71 7.57 -4.81
CA GLN A 193 -16.06 7.74 -4.25
C GLN A 193 -15.98 8.13 -2.77
N ASP A 194 -15.19 7.40 -1.97
CA ASP A 194 -14.97 7.71 -0.55
C ASP A 194 -14.48 9.14 -0.33
N GLU A 195 -13.59 9.62 -1.20
CA GLU A 195 -13.05 10.98 -1.09
C GLU A 195 -14.07 12.04 -1.54
N PHE A 196 -14.85 11.79 -2.59
CA PHE A 196 -15.90 12.69 -3.03
C PHE A 196 -17.09 12.73 -2.08
N GLU A 197 -17.37 11.64 -1.36
CA GLU A 197 -18.35 11.66 -0.26
C GLU A 197 -17.91 12.62 0.86
N LYS A 198 -16.63 12.62 1.23
CA LYS A 198 -16.09 13.56 2.22
C LYS A 198 -16.14 15.00 1.71
N ILE A 199 -15.80 15.22 0.43
CA ILE A 199 -15.92 16.53 -0.21
C ILE A 199 -17.38 17.01 -0.13
N TYR A 200 -18.34 16.15 -0.46
CA TYR A 200 -19.77 16.47 -0.37
C TYR A 200 -20.18 16.86 1.04
N LEU A 201 -19.78 16.07 2.05
CA LEU A 201 -20.07 16.37 3.46
C LEU A 201 -19.42 17.68 3.92
N ASP A 202 -18.15 17.90 3.61
CA ASP A 202 -17.43 19.11 3.98
C ASP A 202 -18.12 20.37 3.42
N ILE A 203 -18.59 20.32 2.16
CA ILE A 203 -19.36 21.44 1.55
C ILE A 203 -20.74 21.59 2.18
N SER A 204 -21.41 20.47 2.48
CA SER A 204 -22.72 20.48 3.15
C SER A 204 -22.66 21.12 4.54
N TYR A 205 -21.51 21.04 5.20
CA TYR A 205 -21.23 21.75 6.47
C TYR A 205 -20.80 23.22 6.28
N GLY A 206 -20.85 23.75 5.05
CA GLY A 206 -20.58 25.16 4.77
C GLY A 206 -19.10 25.50 4.61
N LEU A 207 -18.21 24.51 4.45
CA LEU A 207 -16.81 24.80 4.18
C LEU A 207 -16.63 25.33 2.74
N SER A 208 -15.73 26.29 2.56
CA SER A 208 -15.38 26.84 1.25
C SER A 208 -14.64 25.82 0.38
N LEU A 209 -14.80 25.92 -0.94
CA LEU A 209 -14.25 24.98 -1.91
C LEU A 209 -12.72 24.82 -1.80
N ASP A 210 -12.01 25.93 -1.61
CA ASP A 210 -10.55 25.93 -1.45
C ASP A 210 -10.12 25.15 -0.20
N VAL A 211 -10.83 25.28 0.91
CA VAL A 211 -10.57 24.51 2.15
C VAL A 211 -10.86 23.03 1.93
N VAL A 212 -11.98 22.71 1.29
CA VAL A 212 -12.41 21.32 1.04
C VAL A 212 -11.40 20.60 0.15
N PHE A 213 -11.01 21.22 -0.99
CA PHE A 213 -10.04 20.62 -1.90
C PHE A 213 -8.62 20.61 -1.32
N LYS A 214 -8.27 21.56 -0.43
CA LYS A 214 -7.02 21.49 0.33
C LYS A 214 -7.00 20.26 1.26
N ARG A 215 -8.08 20.00 1.99
CA ARG A 215 -8.23 18.79 2.81
C ARG A 215 -8.15 17.51 1.96
N PHE A 216 -8.78 17.52 0.78
CA PHE A 216 -8.67 16.42 -0.19
C PHE A 216 -7.21 16.18 -0.58
N TYR A 217 -6.47 17.22 -0.98
CA TYR A 217 -5.04 17.10 -1.30
C TYR A 217 -4.23 16.58 -0.12
N GLU A 218 -4.47 17.07 1.09
CA GLU A 218 -3.76 16.63 2.30
C GLU A 218 -3.98 15.13 2.59
N ARG A 219 -5.15 14.58 2.21
CA ARG A 219 -5.46 13.15 2.37
C ARG A 219 -4.82 12.28 1.30
N VAL A 220 -4.88 12.69 0.04
CA VAL A 220 -4.46 11.85 -1.09
C VAL A 220 -3.02 12.10 -1.55
N LYS A 221 -2.50 13.33 -1.39
CA LYS A 221 -1.13 13.75 -1.70
C LYS A 221 -0.69 13.41 -3.12
N ILE A 222 -1.55 13.62 -4.11
CA ILE A 222 -1.26 13.49 -5.54
C ILE A 222 -1.12 14.88 -6.19
N GLU A 223 -0.28 14.99 -7.22
CA GLU A 223 0.02 16.28 -7.85
C GLU A 223 -1.20 16.92 -8.49
N ASP A 224 -2.05 16.12 -9.14
CA ASP A 224 -3.26 16.63 -9.80
C ASP A 224 -4.25 17.21 -8.78
N ALA A 225 -4.37 16.62 -7.57
CA ALA A 225 -5.16 17.21 -6.48
C ALA A 225 -4.56 18.53 -5.96
N LYS A 226 -3.22 18.66 -5.95
CA LYS A 226 -2.54 19.91 -5.62
C LYS A 226 -2.87 20.99 -6.66
N TYR A 227 -2.82 20.63 -7.93
CA TYR A 227 -3.13 21.54 -9.03
C TYR A 227 -4.57 22.05 -8.96
N ILE A 228 -5.55 21.16 -8.74
CA ILE A 228 -6.96 21.53 -8.51
C ILE A 228 -7.08 22.49 -7.34
N THR A 229 -6.47 22.17 -6.20
CA THR A 229 -6.52 22.99 -4.99
C THR A 229 -5.97 24.39 -5.25
N SER A 230 -4.81 24.49 -5.91
CA SER A 230 -4.18 25.78 -6.22
C SER A 230 -5.04 26.62 -7.16
N SER A 231 -5.66 26.01 -8.18
CA SER A 231 -6.55 26.67 -9.13
C SER A 231 -7.82 27.20 -8.47
N LEU A 232 -8.43 26.42 -7.56
CA LEU A 232 -9.60 26.83 -6.80
C LEU A 232 -9.28 27.92 -5.77
N THR A 233 -8.12 27.86 -5.13
CA THR A 233 -7.66 28.91 -4.21
C THR A 233 -7.45 30.24 -4.97
N LEU A 234 -6.90 30.18 -6.18
CA LEU A 234 -6.75 31.37 -7.02
C LEU A 234 -8.12 31.92 -7.44
N LEU A 235 -9.02 31.05 -7.90
CA LEU A 235 -10.39 31.42 -8.28
C LEU A 235 -11.11 32.15 -7.14
N ASN A 236 -10.98 31.64 -5.91
CA ASN A 236 -11.62 32.23 -4.72
C ASN A 236 -11.06 33.63 -4.39
N LYS A 237 -9.78 33.88 -4.70
CA LYS A 237 -9.12 35.18 -4.48
C LYS A 237 -9.39 36.20 -5.56
N THR A 238 -9.43 35.77 -6.83
CA THR A 238 -9.53 36.69 -7.98
C THR A 238 -10.94 36.83 -8.51
N GLY A 239 -11.86 36.00 -8.06
CA GLY A 239 -13.14 35.79 -8.71
C GLY A 239 -12.96 35.12 -10.08
N GLY A 240 -14.02 34.65 -10.66
CA GLY A 240 -13.97 34.04 -11.99
C GLY A 240 -15.00 32.93 -12.18
N ASP A 241 -14.95 32.34 -13.37
CA ASP A 241 -15.88 31.32 -13.80
C ASP A 241 -15.33 29.94 -13.46
N ILE A 242 -16.00 29.24 -12.55
CA ILE A 242 -15.61 27.89 -12.12
C ILE A 242 -15.62 26.88 -13.29
N ILE A 243 -16.53 27.05 -14.26
CA ILE A 243 -16.65 26.18 -15.42
C ILE A 243 -15.37 26.27 -16.26
N LYS A 244 -14.89 27.50 -16.49
CA LYS A 244 -13.62 27.70 -17.23
C LYS A 244 -12.42 27.10 -16.51
N VAL A 245 -12.40 27.14 -15.17
CA VAL A 245 -11.34 26.55 -14.38
C VAL A 245 -11.35 25.03 -14.51
N PHE A 246 -12.52 24.39 -14.36
CA PHE A 246 -12.65 22.94 -14.49
C PHE A 246 -12.35 22.44 -15.91
N SER A 247 -12.77 23.17 -16.96
CA SER A 247 -12.42 22.84 -18.35
C SER A 247 -10.90 22.91 -18.62
N ARG A 248 -10.20 23.88 -18.02
CA ARG A 248 -8.74 23.97 -18.10
C ARG A 248 -8.06 22.85 -17.31
N LEU A 249 -8.57 22.50 -16.13
CA LEU A 249 -8.08 21.39 -15.32
C LEU A 249 -8.21 20.07 -16.07
N GLU A 250 -9.38 19.80 -16.65
CA GLU A 250 -9.64 18.61 -17.47
C GLU A 250 -8.60 18.50 -18.61
N LYS A 251 -8.48 19.55 -19.43
CA LYS A 251 -7.53 19.58 -20.52
C LYS A 251 -6.09 19.33 -20.06
N SER A 252 -5.64 20.05 -19.02
CA SER A 252 -4.27 19.93 -18.51
C SER A 252 -3.97 18.53 -17.98
N ILE A 253 -4.91 17.90 -17.22
CA ILE A 253 -4.72 16.55 -16.69
C ILE A 253 -4.78 15.51 -17.81
N LEU A 254 -5.66 15.71 -18.82
CA LEU A 254 -5.75 14.85 -19.99
C LEU A 254 -4.47 14.90 -20.82
N ASP A 255 -3.96 16.10 -21.11
CA ASP A 255 -2.71 16.29 -21.87
C ASP A 255 -1.53 15.63 -21.15
N LYS A 256 -1.43 15.81 -19.83
CA LYS A 256 -0.42 15.14 -18.98
C LYS A 256 -0.54 13.61 -19.07
N LYS A 257 -1.76 13.07 -19.05
CA LYS A 257 -2.01 11.63 -19.14
C LYS A 257 -1.63 11.10 -20.53
N ASN A 258 -1.98 11.82 -21.60
CA ASN A 258 -1.64 11.43 -22.98
C ASN A 258 -0.13 11.43 -23.17
N LEU A 259 0.57 12.48 -22.73
CA LEU A 259 2.03 12.54 -22.78
C LEU A 259 2.67 11.37 -22.00
N ARG A 260 2.15 11.04 -20.81
CA ARG A 260 2.62 9.90 -20.02
C ARG A 260 2.43 8.57 -20.76
N ASN A 261 1.28 8.39 -21.42
CA ASN A 261 0.97 7.19 -22.21
C ASN A 261 1.89 7.08 -23.44
N GLU A 262 2.15 8.19 -24.12
CA GLU A 262 3.06 8.23 -25.25
C GLU A 262 4.48 7.84 -24.83
N LEU A 263 5.01 8.46 -23.78
CA LEU A 263 6.31 8.09 -23.21
C LEU A 263 6.37 6.63 -22.75
N TYR A 264 5.29 6.12 -22.17
CA TYR A 264 5.20 4.72 -21.81
C TYR A 264 5.25 3.81 -23.02
N SER A 265 4.54 4.16 -24.09
CA SER A 265 4.57 3.43 -25.37
C SER A 265 5.96 3.42 -25.98
N LEU A 266 6.61 4.57 -26.08
CA LEU A 266 7.97 4.70 -26.61
C LEU A 266 9.02 3.89 -25.82
N THR A 267 8.84 3.78 -24.50
CA THR A 267 9.78 3.04 -23.64
C THR A 267 9.37 1.58 -23.39
N SER A 268 8.22 1.14 -23.88
CA SER A 268 7.67 -0.18 -23.55
C SER A 268 8.56 -1.32 -24.07
N SER A 269 9.07 -1.20 -25.28
CA SER A 269 9.99 -2.17 -25.89
C SER A 269 11.27 -2.31 -25.06
N SER A 270 11.91 -1.21 -24.70
CA SER A 270 13.12 -1.20 -23.88
C SER A 270 12.86 -1.78 -22.47
N ARG A 271 11.69 -1.52 -21.88
CA ARG A 271 11.30 -2.10 -20.59
C ARG A 271 11.06 -3.60 -20.68
N PHE A 272 10.51 -4.08 -21.78
CA PHE A 272 10.34 -5.52 -22.01
C PHE A 272 11.69 -6.23 -22.10
N VAL A 273 12.60 -5.73 -22.95
CA VAL A 273 13.95 -6.27 -23.09
C VAL A 273 14.69 -6.26 -21.74
N PHE A 274 14.62 -5.15 -21.01
CA PHE A 274 15.22 -5.08 -19.67
C PHE A 274 14.66 -6.14 -18.72
N ARG A 275 13.33 -6.31 -18.66
CA ARG A 275 12.70 -7.31 -17.80
C ARG A 275 13.12 -8.72 -18.17
N PHE A 276 13.18 -9.00 -19.46
CA PHE A 276 13.64 -10.28 -19.98
C PHE A 276 15.09 -10.57 -19.60
N LEU A 277 16.01 -9.62 -19.87
CA LEU A 277 17.41 -9.73 -19.49
C LEU A 277 17.63 -9.84 -17.98
N SER A 278 16.77 -9.20 -17.17
CA SER A 278 16.87 -9.30 -15.71
C SER A 278 16.44 -10.68 -15.16
N ILE A 279 15.55 -11.38 -15.84
CA ILE A 279 15.10 -12.71 -15.42
C ILE A 279 16.07 -13.82 -15.90
N LEU A 280 16.74 -13.58 -17.00
CA LEU A 280 17.59 -14.57 -17.69
C LEU A 280 18.66 -15.22 -16.78
N PRO A 281 19.42 -14.49 -15.94
CA PRO A 281 20.39 -15.09 -15.03
C PRO A 281 19.77 -16.08 -14.05
N PHE A 282 18.57 -15.80 -13.55
CA PHE A 282 17.86 -16.71 -12.63
C PHE A 282 17.41 -17.98 -13.34
N ILE A 283 16.98 -17.88 -14.61
CA ILE A 283 16.62 -19.03 -15.42
C ILE A 283 17.86 -19.92 -15.62
N PHE A 284 19.01 -19.33 -15.94
CA PHE A 284 20.25 -20.09 -16.10
C PHE A 284 20.69 -20.78 -14.81
N VAL A 285 20.67 -20.05 -13.68
CA VAL A 285 21.00 -20.64 -12.36
C VAL A 285 20.05 -21.78 -12.04
N LEU A 286 18.75 -21.62 -12.31
CA LEU A 286 17.74 -22.67 -12.09
C LEU A 286 18.00 -23.91 -12.96
N ILE A 287 18.30 -23.71 -14.25
CA ILE A 287 18.60 -24.83 -15.17
C ILE A 287 19.84 -25.60 -14.70
N ILE A 288 20.94 -24.89 -14.38
CA ILE A 288 22.17 -25.54 -13.89
C ILE A 288 21.89 -26.29 -12.59
N PHE A 289 21.12 -25.68 -11.67
CA PHE A 289 20.74 -26.31 -10.41
C PHE A 289 19.93 -27.60 -10.61
N LEU A 290 19.01 -27.61 -11.59
CA LEU A 290 18.21 -28.80 -11.92
C LEU A 290 19.03 -29.90 -12.60
N LEU A 291 20.03 -29.53 -13.43
CA LEU A 291 20.88 -30.49 -14.13
C LEU A 291 21.95 -31.06 -13.19
N ASN A 292 22.56 -30.27 -12.35
CA ASN A 292 23.70 -30.68 -11.53
C ASN A 292 23.76 -29.88 -10.19
N PRO A 293 22.94 -30.25 -9.19
CA PRO A 293 22.91 -29.59 -7.89
C PRO A 293 24.26 -29.55 -7.16
N SER A 294 25.13 -30.57 -7.44
CA SER A 294 26.46 -30.67 -6.82
C SER A 294 27.43 -29.57 -7.20
N ASP A 295 27.23 -28.92 -8.34
CA ASP A 295 28.11 -27.81 -8.80
C ASP A 295 27.99 -26.57 -7.93
N PHE A 296 26.90 -26.44 -7.17
CA PHE A 296 26.68 -25.33 -6.22
C PHE A 296 27.32 -25.58 -4.85
N THR A 297 27.67 -26.83 -4.52
CA THR A 297 28.28 -27.18 -3.22
C THR A 297 29.59 -26.41 -2.97
N PRO A 298 30.53 -26.31 -3.94
CA PRO A 298 31.78 -25.56 -3.73
C PRO A 298 31.57 -24.06 -3.51
N LEU A 299 30.49 -23.48 -4.08
CA LEU A 299 30.15 -22.07 -3.89
C LEU A 299 29.80 -21.73 -2.43
N PHE A 300 29.20 -22.68 -1.72
CA PHE A 300 28.79 -22.49 -0.33
C PHE A 300 29.75 -23.15 0.69
N ALA A 301 30.53 -24.12 0.25
CA ALA A 301 31.47 -24.87 1.11
C ALA A 301 32.81 -24.14 1.29
N SER A 302 33.20 -23.22 0.40
CA SER A 302 34.49 -22.52 0.49
C SER A 302 34.31 -21.02 0.77
N PRO A 303 35.19 -20.40 1.59
CA PRO A 303 35.14 -18.94 1.83
C PRO A 303 35.27 -18.12 0.53
N ILE A 304 36.09 -18.62 -0.41
CA ILE A 304 36.28 -17.97 -1.72
C ILE A 304 34.99 -18.05 -2.54
N GLY A 305 34.30 -19.19 -2.54
CA GLY A 305 33.00 -19.35 -3.23
C GLY A 305 31.95 -18.38 -2.71
N ILE A 306 31.84 -18.21 -1.39
CA ILE A 306 30.91 -17.26 -0.77
C ILE A 306 31.26 -15.83 -1.19
N MET A 307 32.56 -15.45 -1.22
CA MET A 307 32.99 -14.13 -1.67
C MET A 307 32.61 -13.84 -3.12
N VAL A 308 32.82 -14.81 -4.02
CA VAL A 308 32.41 -14.71 -5.44
C VAL A 308 30.90 -14.58 -5.57
N PHE A 309 30.13 -15.37 -4.82
CA PHE A 309 28.67 -15.31 -4.84
C PHE A 309 28.14 -13.95 -4.38
N VAL A 310 28.66 -13.41 -3.29
CA VAL A 310 28.30 -12.07 -2.78
C VAL A 310 28.67 -10.99 -3.79
N PHE A 311 29.84 -11.09 -4.44
CA PHE A 311 30.27 -10.16 -5.48
C PHE A 311 29.33 -10.16 -6.68
N ILE A 312 28.89 -11.32 -7.16
CA ILE A 312 27.91 -11.46 -8.25
C ILE A 312 26.58 -10.80 -7.88
N ILE A 313 26.09 -11.00 -6.63
CA ILE A 313 24.85 -10.36 -6.16
C ILE A 313 25.00 -8.83 -6.15
N ILE A 314 26.12 -8.30 -5.68
CA ILE A 314 26.38 -6.85 -5.66
C ILE A 314 26.36 -6.30 -7.08
N LEU A 315 27.06 -6.95 -8.01
CA LEU A 315 27.08 -6.54 -9.44
C LEU A 315 25.67 -6.58 -10.04
N TYR A 316 24.89 -7.60 -9.72
CA TYR A 316 23.53 -7.73 -10.21
C TYR A 316 22.59 -6.63 -9.66
N ILE A 317 22.71 -6.30 -8.38
CA ILE A 317 21.97 -5.19 -7.76
C ILE A 317 22.35 -3.86 -8.43
N LEU A 318 23.65 -3.63 -8.65
CA LEU A 318 24.15 -2.43 -9.32
C LEU A 318 23.63 -2.33 -10.78
N TYR A 319 23.63 -3.44 -11.52
CA TYR A 319 23.03 -3.55 -12.84
C TYR A 319 21.56 -3.13 -12.84
N ILE A 320 20.74 -3.66 -11.91
CA ILE A 320 19.32 -3.29 -11.79
C ILE A 320 19.14 -1.79 -11.48
N ILE A 321 19.96 -1.23 -10.58
CA ILE A 321 19.88 0.18 -10.19
C ILE A 321 20.20 1.08 -11.39
N VAL A 322 21.27 0.79 -12.10
CA VAL A 322 21.72 1.60 -13.25
C VAL A 322 20.65 1.59 -14.36
N ILE A 323 20.14 0.42 -14.73
CA ILE A 323 19.16 0.35 -15.82
C ILE A 323 17.80 0.95 -15.40
N ARG A 324 17.36 0.76 -14.17
CA ARG A 324 16.16 1.48 -13.67
C ARG A 324 16.31 2.99 -13.82
N ARG A 325 17.47 3.51 -13.47
CA ARG A 325 17.74 4.95 -13.59
C ARG A 325 17.72 5.46 -15.03
N VAL A 326 18.20 4.64 -15.98
CA VAL A 326 18.18 4.96 -17.41
C VAL A 326 16.76 4.91 -17.99
N LEU A 327 15.93 3.96 -17.52
CA LEU A 327 14.56 3.79 -18.00
C LEU A 327 13.51 4.67 -17.28
N GLU A 328 13.86 5.28 -16.15
CA GLU A 328 13.03 6.27 -15.47
C GLU A 328 13.14 7.63 -16.14
N VAL A 329 12.31 7.86 -17.14
CA VAL A 329 12.07 9.22 -17.64
C VAL A 329 11.23 9.94 -16.58
N LYS A 330 11.84 10.84 -15.84
CA LYS A 330 11.11 11.77 -14.96
C LYS A 330 10.40 12.81 -15.83
N ILE A 331 9.08 12.83 -15.72
CA ILE A 331 8.20 13.88 -16.29
C ILE A 331 7.88 14.85 -15.18
#